data_65870dd435fff8e26c4d04d49878872c
#
_entry.id   65870dd435fff8e26c4d04d49878872c
#
_cell.length_a   1.000
_cell.length_b   1.000
_cell.length_c   1.000
_cell.angle_alpha   90.00
_cell.angle_beta   90.00
_cell.angle_gamma   90.00
#
_symmetry.space_group_name_H-M   'P 1'
#
loop_
_entity.id
_entity.type
_entity.pdbx_description
1 polymer ?
#
loop_
_entity_poly.entity_id
_entity_poly.type
_entity_poly.pdbx_seq_one_letter_code
_entity_poly.pdbx_strand_id
1 'polypeptide(L)'
;NRDLHSGLYGGAIANPINILTQMISQLLDADNKVTIPQFYDNVEELSLEERAEMAKAPFSINDYKNALDIKEVHGEKGYTTNERNTIRPTLDVNGIWGGYTGEGAKTVIPSEAHAKISMRLVPGQDHKFISELFTKNFQSLAPDCVIVEVTSHHGGHPYVTPIDHIGYMAAKKAYQETFDCTPIPQRSGGSIPIVALFEQELKSKT
;
A
#
# COMPACT_ATOMS: atom_id res chain seq x y z
N ASN A 1 8.81 -17.33 27.09
CA ASN A 1 9.36 -16.56 25.98
C ASN A 1 10.81 -16.98 25.73
N ARG A 2 11.01 -18.06 25.01
CA ARG A 2 12.31 -18.59 24.58
C ARG A 2 12.14 -19.43 23.33
N ASP A 3 13.17 -19.49 22.53
CA ASP A 3 13.24 -20.41 21.40
C ASP A 3 13.21 -21.86 21.85
N LEU A 4 12.60 -22.72 21.07
CA LEU A 4 12.41 -24.13 21.38
C LEU A 4 12.99 -25.01 20.27
N HIS A 5 13.31 -26.25 20.60
CA HIS A 5 13.83 -27.20 19.62
C HIS A 5 12.68 -27.78 18.79
N SER A 6 12.71 -27.61 17.48
CA SER A 6 11.62 -28.05 16.59
C SER A 6 11.41 -29.57 16.55
N GLY A 7 12.48 -30.35 16.79
CA GLY A 7 12.38 -31.83 16.87
C GLY A 7 11.66 -32.32 18.12
N LEU A 8 11.59 -31.50 19.18
CA LEU A 8 10.89 -31.88 20.43
C LEU A 8 9.46 -31.29 20.49
N TYR A 9 9.26 -30.11 19.91
CA TYR A 9 8.01 -29.35 20.07
C TYR A 9 7.30 -29.06 18.76
N GLY A 10 7.91 -29.39 17.59
CA GLY A 10 7.29 -29.20 16.28
C GLY A 10 6.00 -29.97 16.15
N GLY A 11 4.95 -29.32 15.62
CA GLY A 11 3.61 -29.88 15.52
C GLY A 11 2.77 -29.86 16.81
N ALA A 12 3.41 -29.58 17.98
CA ALA A 12 2.70 -29.51 19.25
C ALA A 12 2.40 -28.06 19.69
N ILE A 13 3.22 -27.11 19.23
CA ILE A 13 3.07 -25.68 19.54
C ILE A 13 3.11 -24.84 18.27
N ALA A 14 2.54 -23.65 18.38
CA ALA A 14 2.53 -22.69 17.26
C ALA A 14 3.96 -22.22 16.96
N ASN A 15 4.29 -22.15 15.66
CA ASN A 15 5.47 -21.45 15.19
C ASN A 15 5.05 -20.01 14.78
N PRO A 16 5.56 -18.95 15.43
CA PRO A 16 5.15 -17.58 15.14
C PRO A 16 5.38 -17.16 13.69
N ILE A 17 6.42 -17.65 13.03
CA ILE A 17 6.65 -17.35 11.61
C ILE A 17 5.53 -17.95 10.74
N ASN A 18 5.14 -19.20 10.98
CA ASN A 18 4.08 -19.86 10.24
C ASN A 18 2.74 -19.14 10.44
N ILE A 19 2.43 -18.76 11.67
CA ILE A 19 1.21 -18.01 12.00
C ILE A 19 1.23 -16.63 11.34
N LEU A 20 2.33 -15.89 11.47
CA LEU A 20 2.47 -14.55 10.88
C LEU A 20 2.29 -14.59 9.37
N THR A 21 2.90 -15.55 8.67
CA THR A 21 2.75 -15.69 7.21
C THR A 21 1.32 -16.04 6.81
N GLN A 22 0.63 -16.90 7.57
CA GLN A 22 -0.79 -17.22 7.37
C GLN A 22 -1.69 -16.00 7.58
N MET A 23 -1.43 -15.19 8.59
CA MET A 23 -2.17 -13.94 8.84
C MET A 23 -1.94 -12.93 7.70
N ILE A 24 -0.70 -12.74 7.29
CA ILE A 24 -0.35 -11.84 6.17
C ILE A 24 -1.02 -12.29 4.88
N SER A 25 -1.02 -13.58 4.57
CA SER A 25 -1.64 -14.11 3.35
C SER A 25 -3.14 -13.86 3.24
N GLN A 26 -3.81 -13.58 4.36
CA GLN A 26 -5.23 -13.25 4.40
C GLN A 26 -5.53 -11.76 4.16
N LEU A 27 -4.50 -10.90 4.10
CA LEU A 27 -4.71 -9.45 3.88
C LEU A 27 -5.04 -9.10 2.42
N LEU A 28 -4.81 -10.00 1.49
CA LEU A 28 -5.16 -9.87 0.08
C LEU A 28 -5.94 -11.10 -0.37
N ASP A 29 -6.95 -10.89 -1.21
CA ASP A 29 -7.68 -11.97 -1.85
C ASP A 29 -7.02 -12.47 -3.14
N ALA A 30 -7.68 -13.40 -3.83
CA ALA A 30 -7.18 -13.98 -5.09
C ALA A 30 -7.10 -12.97 -6.25
N ASP A 31 -7.81 -11.85 -6.16
CA ASP A 31 -7.80 -10.76 -7.12
C ASP A 31 -6.86 -9.60 -6.67
N ASN A 32 -6.03 -9.84 -5.63
CA ASN A 32 -5.12 -8.87 -5.00
C ASN A 32 -5.80 -7.63 -4.41
N LYS A 33 -7.04 -7.77 -4.01
CA LYS A 33 -7.79 -6.74 -3.31
C LYS A 33 -7.56 -6.88 -1.81
N VAL A 34 -7.39 -5.77 -1.11
CA VAL A 34 -7.24 -5.75 0.36
C VAL A 34 -8.52 -6.25 1.02
N THR A 35 -8.39 -7.20 1.94
CA THR A 35 -9.53 -7.89 2.59
C THR A 35 -9.99 -7.24 3.89
N ILE A 36 -9.30 -6.21 4.37
CA ILE A 36 -9.64 -5.51 5.61
C ILE A 36 -11.05 -4.92 5.47
N PRO A 37 -12.01 -5.28 6.35
CA PRO A 37 -13.36 -4.73 6.31
C PRO A 37 -13.34 -3.20 6.34
N GLN A 38 -14.20 -2.56 5.56
CA GLN A 38 -14.33 -1.10 5.43
C GLN A 38 -13.12 -0.37 4.84
N PHE A 39 -12.09 -1.09 4.36
CA PHE A 39 -10.89 -0.48 3.79
C PHE A 39 -11.19 0.42 2.58
N TYR A 40 -12.21 0.08 1.80
CA TYR A 40 -12.59 0.78 0.57
C TYR A 40 -13.82 1.69 0.72
N ASP A 41 -14.48 1.75 1.87
CA ASP A 41 -15.78 2.42 2.03
C ASP A 41 -15.78 3.90 1.61
N ASN A 42 -14.67 4.58 1.78
CA ASN A 42 -14.51 5.98 1.43
C ASN A 42 -13.61 6.20 0.20
N VAL A 43 -13.24 5.15 -0.52
CA VAL A 43 -12.45 5.27 -1.76
C VAL A 43 -13.34 5.79 -2.87
N GLU A 44 -12.96 6.93 -3.44
CA GLU A 44 -13.66 7.50 -4.59
C GLU A 44 -13.36 6.67 -5.85
N GLU A 45 -14.38 6.00 -6.38
CA GLU A 45 -14.27 5.31 -7.66
C GLU A 45 -14.35 6.34 -8.79
N LEU A 46 -13.33 6.35 -9.64
CA LEU A 46 -13.35 7.21 -10.81
C LEU A 46 -14.35 6.70 -11.86
N SER A 47 -15.05 7.63 -12.50
CA SER A 47 -15.91 7.33 -13.64
C SER A 47 -15.13 6.75 -14.82
N LEU A 48 -15.81 6.11 -15.74
CA LEU A 48 -15.19 5.58 -16.97
C LEU A 48 -14.56 6.69 -17.79
N GLU A 49 -15.16 7.88 -17.79
CA GLU A 49 -14.67 9.06 -18.49
C GLU A 49 -13.35 9.55 -17.87
N GLU A 50 -13.27 9.65 -16.55
CA GLU A 50 -12.03 10.05 -15.85
C GLU A 50 -10.91 9.02 -16.07
N ARG A 51 -11.21 7.74 -16.01
CA ARG A 51 -10.24 6.67 -16.32
C ARG A 51 -9.76 6.77 -17.78
N ALA A 52 -10.65 7.06 -18.71
CA ALA A 52 -10.29 7.27 -20.12
C ALA A 52 -9.40 8.51 -20.33
N GLU A 53 -9.66 9.61 -19.59
CA GLU A 53 -8.78 10.79 -19.62
C GLU A 53 -7.38 10.46 -19.07
N MET A 54 -7.28 9.74 -17.96
CA MET A 54 -5.99 9.29 -17.41
C MET A 54 -5.23 8.37 -18.39
N ALA A 55 -5.94 7.54 -19.13
CA ALA A 55 -5.35 6.62 -20.12
C ALA A 55 -4.73 7.33 -21.33
N LYS A 56 -5.00 8.63 -21.55
CA LYS A 56 -4.34 9.43 -22.59
C LYS A 56 -2.86 9.70 -22.29
N ALA A 57 -2.45 9.57 -21.03
CA ALA A 57 -1.05 9.70 -20.65
C ALA A 57 -0.24 8.55 -21.28
N PRO A 58 0.89 8.84 -21.94
CA PRO A 58 1.69 7.81 -22.57
C PRO A 58 2.18 6.80 -21.50
N PHE A 59 1.83 5.54 -21.68
CA PHE A 59 2.28 4.43 -20.86
C PHE A 59 2.51 3.19 -21.69
N SER A 60 3.74 2.71 -21.73
CA SER A 60 4.11 1.45 -22.38
C SER A 60 4.40 0.40 -21.34
N ILE A 61 3.58 -0.65 -21.30
CA ILE A 61 3.79 -1.76 -20.37
C ILE A 61 5.11 -2.49 -20.63
N ASN A 62 5.57 -2.56 -21.88
CA ASN A 62 6.83 -3.21 -22.22
C ASN A 62 8.02 -2.37 -21.74
N ASP A 63 7.97 -1.04 -21.93
CA ASP A 63 9.04 -0.16 -21.43
C ASP A 63 9.08 -0.17 -19.90
N TYR A 64 7.93 -0.20 -19.25
CA TYR A 64 7.81 -0.33 -17.80
C TYR A 64 8.43 -1.64 -17.31
N LYS A 65 8.08 -2.76 -17.93
CA LYS A 65 8.66 -4.08 -17.59
C LYS A 65 10.16 -4.13 -17.81
N ASN A 66 10.64 -3.58 -18.93
CA ASN A 66 12.06 -3.54 -19.26
C ASN A 66 12.84 -2.64 -18.29
N ALA A 67 12.30 -1.47 -17.95
CA ALA A 67 12.96 -0.53 -17.01
C ALA A 67 13.11 -1.11 -15.60
N LEU A 68 12.21 -2.00 -15.19
CA LEU A 68 12.22 -2.66 -13.89
C LEU A 68 12.85 -4.06 -13.89
N ASP A 69 13.24 -4.57 -15.06
CA ASP A 69 13.76 -5.94 -15.26
C ASP A 69 12.80 -7.01 -14.70
N ILE A 70 11.50 -6.85 -14.97
CA ILE A 70 10.45 -7.79 -14.53
C ILE A 70 9.78 -8.49 -15.71
N LYS A 71 9.38 -9.74 -15.51
CA LYS A 71 8.70 -10.52 -16.55
C LYS A 71 7.23 -10.12 -16.70
N GLU A 72 6.51 -9.97 -15.58
CA GLU A 72 5.10 -9.64 -15.54
C GLU A 72 4.78 -8.64 -14.44
N VAL A 73 3.70 -7.90 -14.64
CA VAL A 73 3.12 -7.01 -13.62
C VAL A 73 2.13 -7.78 -12.75
N HIS A 74 1.96 -7.33 -11.52
CA HIS A 74 1.05 -7.92 -10.54
C HIS A 74 0.22 -6.83 -9.87
N GLY A 75 -0.94 -7.17 -9.30
CA GLY A 75 -1.76 -6.25 -8.51
C GLY A 75 -3.26 -6.45 -8.74
N GLU A 76 -4.07 -5.54 -8.19
CA GLU A 76 -5.53 -5.64 -8.13
C GLU A 76 -6.14 -5.85 -9.53
N LYS A 77 -6.99 -6.87 -9.66
CA LYS A 77 -7.66 -7.21 -10.91
C LYS A 77 -8.69 -6.14 -11.30
N GLY A 78 -8.84 -5.91 -12.60
CA GLY A 78 -9.77 -4.90 -13.14
C GLY A 78 -9.17 -3.49 -13.28
N TYR A 79 -7.91 -3.32 -12.88
CA TYR A 79 -7.18 -2.05 -13.01
C TYR A 79 -5.90 -2.23 -13.80
N THR A 80 -5.55 -1.24 -14.60
CA THR A 80 -4.27 -1.17 -15.31
C THR A 80 -3.12 -0.91 -14.33
N THR A 81 -1.88 -1.16 -14.74
CA THR A 81 -0.69 -0.89 -13.92
C THR A 81 -0.63 0.56 -13.45
N ASN A 82 -0.94 1.51 -14.34
CA ASN A 82 -0.98 2.93 -14.01
C ASN A 82 -2.07 3.24 -12.96
N GLU A 83 -3.25 2.69 -13.09
CA GLU A 83 -4.34 2.88 -12.14
C GLU A 83 -4.01 2.29 -10.76
N ARG A 84 -3.40 1.10 -10.71
CA ARG A 84 -2.95 0.47 -9.46
C ARG A 84 -1.98 1.36 -8.68
N ASN A 85 -1.10 2.07 -9.39
CA ASN A 85 -0.10 2.94 -8.79
C ASN A 85 -0.62 4.34 -8.41
N THR A 86 -1.83 4.73 -8.86
CA THR A 86 -2.25 6.13 -8.81
C THR A 86 -3.63 6.36 -8.17
N ILE A 87 -4.59 5.45 -8.37
CA ILE A 87 -5.96 5.62 -7.90
C ILE A 87 -6.46 4.48 -7.01
N ARG A 88 -5.68 3.42 -6.86
CA ARG A 88 -6.02 2.32 -5.95
C ARG A 88 -5.14 2.34 -4.71
N PRO A 89 -5.72 2.10 -3.52
CA PRO A 89 -4.91 1.94 -2.32
C PRO A 89 -4.17 0.60 -2.38
N THR A 90 -2.97 0.56 -1.80
CA THR A 90 -2.15 -0.66 -1.75
C THR A 90 -1.80 -1.05 -0.33
N LEU A 91 -1.47 -2.34 -0.16
CA LEU A 91 -0.92 -2.88 1.07
C LEU A 91 0.31 -3.72 0.71
N ASP A 92 1.45 -3.37 1.29
CA ASP A 92 2.73 -4.00 1.01
C ASP A 92 3.44 -4.43 2.29
N VAL A 93 4.02 -5.64 2.28
CA VAL A 93 4.91 -6.12 3.33
C VAL A 93 6.33 -5.66 3.02
N ASN A 94 6.81 -4.67 3.76
CA ASN A 94 8.13 -4.06 3.56
C ASN A 94 9.26 -4.83 4.23
N GLY A 95 8.93 -5.72 5.17
CA GLY A 95 9.89 -6.58 5.85
C GLY A 95 9.19 -7.63 6.67
N ILE A 96 9.80 -8.81 6.73
CA ILE A 96 9.38 -9.91 7.59
C ILE A 96 10.64 -10.58 8.14
N TRP A 97 10.66 -10.90 9.43
CA TRP A 97 11.80 -11.57 10.05
C TRP A 97 11.39 -12.34 11.30
N GLY A 98 12.25 -13.26 11.69
CA GLY A 98 12.11 -14.13 12.85
C GLY A 98 12.96 -15.39 12.65
N GLY A 99 13.15 -16.14 13.74
CA GLY A 99 13.92 -17.39 13.70
C GLY A 99 15.42 -17.19 13.47
N TYR A 100 16.05 -18.24 12.96
CA TYR A 100 17.48 -18.26 12.72
C TYR A 100 17.83 -17.79 11.31
N THR A 101 18.68 -16.80 11.22
CA THR A 101 19.12 -16.17 9.95
C THR A 101 20.64 -16.27 9.74
N GLY A 102 21.36 -16.98 10.63
CA GLY A 102 22.79 -17.21 10.47
C GLY A 102 23.13 -18.32 9.46
N GLU A 103 24.42 -18.55 9.24
CA GLU A 103 24.91 -19.58 8.35
C GLU A 103 24.58 -20.99 8.89
N GLY A 104 24.24 -21.91 7.98
CA GLY A 104 23.90 -23.30 8.30
C GLY A 104 22.44 -23.49 8.73
N ALA A 105 22.10 -24.67 9.24
CA ALA A 105 20.75 -25.05 9.67
C ALA A 105 20.64 -25.06 11.19
N LYS A 106 19.51 -24.57 11.72
CA LYS A 106 19.17 -24.65 13.13
C LYS A 106 17.72 -25.10 13.30
N THR A 107 17.51 -26.19 14.03
CA THR A 107 16.19 -26.77 14.30
C THR A 107 15.49 -25.99 15.42
N VAL A 108 14.99 -24.81 15.13
CA VAL A 108 14.39 -23.89 16.09
C VAL A 108 12.94 -23.55 15.75
N ILE A 109 12.11 -23.45 16.77
CA ILE A 109 10.84 -22.72 16.75
C ILE A 109 11.10 -21.42 17.48
N PRO A 110 11.09 -20.26 16.82
CA PRO A 110 11.39 -18.98 17.48
C PRO A 110 10.28 -18.61 18.46
N SER A 111 10.62 -17.77 19.43
CA SER A 111 9.64 -17.23 20.38
C SER A 111 8.79 -16.11 19.79
N GLU A 112 9.26 -15.47 18.73
CA GLU A 112 8.59 -14.33 18.09
C GLU A 112 8.87 -14.24 16.59
N ALA A 113 7.99 -13.53 15.87
CA ALA A 113 8.16 -13.17 14.48
C ALA A 113 7.59 -11.76 14.23
N HIS A 114 8.14 -11.04 13.28
CA HIS A 114 7.84 -9.63 13.05
C HIS A 114 7.57 -9.36 11.57
N ALA A 115 6.73 -8.36 11.31
CA ALA A 115 6.56 -7.80 9.97
C ALA A 115 6.46 -6.27 10.03
N LYS A 116 6.87 -5.63 8.94
CA LYS A 116 6.59 -4.22 8.65
C LYS A 116 5.66 -4.16 7.45
N ILE A 117 4.56 -3.47 7.62
CA ILE A 117 3.51 -3.36 6.60
C ILE A 117 3.24 -1.88 6.37
N SER A 118 3.13 -1.47 5.11
CA SER A 118 2.71 -0.13 4.74
C SER A 118 1.51 -0.17 3.80
N MET A 119 0.72 0.88 3.85
CA MET A 119 -0.42 1.08 2.97
C MET A 119 -0.28 2.43 2.28
N ARG A 120 -0.48 2.45 0.96
CA ARG A 120 -0.62 3.69 0.21
C ARG A 120 -2.11 3.99 0.12
N LEU A 121 -2.49 5.16 0.59
CA LEU A 121 -3.89 5.57 0.65
C LEU A 121 -4.24 6.48 -0.53
N VAL A 122 -5.52 6.52 -0.86
CA VAL A 122 -6.09 7.36 -1.91
C VAL A 122 -7.11 8.33 -1.33
N PRO A 123 -7.53 9.39 -2.06
CA PRO A 123 -8.55 10.32 -1.59
C PRO A 123 -9.77 9.63 -0.99
N GLY A 124 -10.31 10.22 0.08
CA GLY A 124 -11.38 9.66 0.88
C GLY A 124 -10.93 8.81 2.06
N GLN A 125 -9.70 8.30 2.07
CA GLN A 125 -9.19 7.50 3.18
C GLN A 125 -8.49 8.37 4.24
N ASP A 126 -8.85 8.17 5.50
CA ASP A 126 -8.16 8.74 6.66
C ASP A 126 -7.12 7.75 7.22
N HIS A 127 -5.87 8.18 7.33
CA HIS A 127 -4.78 7.29 7.73
C HIS A 127 -4.91 6.74 9.16
N LYS A 128 -5.55 7.49 10.08
CA LYS A 128 -5.75 7.02 11.45
C LYS A 128 -6.82 5.95 11.48
N PHE A 129 -7.94 6.20 10.80
CA PHE A 129 -9.03 5.24 10.67
C PHE A 129 -8.56 3.93 10.00
N ILE A 130 -7.83 4.03 8.90
CA ILE A 130 -7.26 2.84 8.23
C ILE A 130 -6.29 2.08 9.14
N SER A 131 -5.48 2.78 9.93
CA SER A 131 -4.59 2.13 10.91
C SER A 131 -5.36 1.39 12.01
N GLU A 132 -6.48 1.95 12.47
CA GLU A 132 -7.37 1.28 13.44
C GLU A 132 -8.04 0.04 12.83
N LEU A 133 -8.56 0.15 11.60
CA LEU A 133 -9.13 -0.99 10.87
C LEU A 133 -8.11 -2.11 10.68
N PHE A 134 -6.90 -1.77 10.25
CA PHE A 134 -5.80 -2.72 10.11
C PHE A 134 -5.51 -3.42 11.43
N THR A 135 -5.31 -2.66 12.50
CA THR A 135 -4.97 -3.20 13.82
C THR A 135 -6.03 -4.18 14.30
N LYS A 136 -7.29 -3.77 14.26
CA LYS A 136 -8.43 -4.60 14.67
C LYS A 136 -8.55 -5.87 13.83
N ASN A 137 -8.47 -5.72 12.50
CA ASN A 137 -8.56 -6.86 11.60
C ASN A 137 -7.38 -7.82 11.79
N PHE A 138 -6.15 -7.30 11.82
CA PHE A 138 -4.96 -8.14 11.94
C PHE A 138 -4.93 -8.91 13.27
N GLN A 139 -5.30 -8.27 14.38
CA GLN A 139 -5.44 -8.95 15.67
C GLN A 139 -6.53 -10.02 15.65
N SER A 140 -7.64 -9.80 14.93
CA SER A 140 -8.73 -10.80 14.82
C SER A 140 -8.36 -12.04 14.00
N LEU A 141 -7.32 -11.98 13.18
CA LEU A 141 -6.79 -13.13 12.43
C LEU A 141 -5.90 -14.03 13.29
N ALA A 142 -5.52 -13.58 14.46
CA ALA A 142 -4.63 -14.34 15.34
C ALA A 142 -5.37 -15.51 15.99
N PRO A 143 -4.82 -16.74 15.94
CA PRO A 143 -5.36 -17.83 16.75
C PRO A 143 -5.01 -17.61 18.23
N ASP A 144 -5.79 -18.23 19.12
CA ASP A 144 -5.65 -18.09 20.59
C ASP A 144 -4.27 -18.50 21.14
N CYS A 145 -3.49 -19.23 20.36
CA CYS A 145 -2.17 -19.74 20.77
C CYS A 145 -1.04 -18.73 20.59
N VAL A 146 -1.29 -17.52 20.10
CA VAL A 146 -0.29 -16.45 19.93
C VAL A 146 -0.83 -15.11 20.44
N ILE A 147 0.09 -14.21 20.77
CA ILE A 147 -0.21 -12.81 21.10
C ILE A 147 0.27 -11.95 19.94
N VAL A 148 -0.59 -11.07 19.45
CA VAL A 148 -0.27 -10.13 18.37
C VAL A 148 -0.30 -8.71 18.89
N GLU A 149 0.82 -8.04 18.75
CA GLU A 149 0.97 -6.62 19.02
C GLU A 149 1.12 -5.86 17.71
N VAL A 150 0.34 -4.81 17.53
CA VAL A 150 0.41 -3.92 16.36
C VAL A 150 0.77 -2.53 16.82
N THR A 151 1.89 -2.03 16.31
CA THR A 151 2.34 -0.66 16.58
C THR A 151 2.16 0.19 15.33
N SER A 152 1.28 1.17 15.40
CA SER A 152 1.13 2.17 14.34
C SER A 152 2.24 3.21 14.46
N HIS A 153 2.89 3.51 13.33
CA HIS A 153 3.89 4.57 13.23
C HIS A 153 3.24 5.88 12.78
N HIS A 154 3.86 6.56 11.84
CA HIS A 154 3.34 7.79 11.25
C HIS A 154 2.49 7.48 10.01
N GLY A 155 1.58 8.38 9.69
CA GLY A 155 0.78 8.37 8.47
C GLY A 155 0.52 9.80 7.99
N GLY A 156 -0.03 9.92 6.79
CA GLY A 156 -0.42 11.20 6.20
C GLY A 156 -1.68 11.05 5.35
N HIS A 157 -2.40 12.15 5.18
CA HIS A 157 -3.54 12.18 4.30
C HIS A 157 -3.10 12.15 2.84
N PRO A 158 -3.81 11.43 1.97
CA PRO A 158 -3.63 11.54 0.53
C PRO A 158 -4.03 12.94 0.07
N TYR A 159 -3.39 13.41 -1.00
CA TYR A 159 -3.66 14.72 -1.58
C TYR A 159 -3.72 14.61 -3.10
N VAL A 160 -4.70 15.30 -3.68
CA VAL A 160 -4.83 15.47 -5.14
C VAL A 160 -5.07 16.94 -5.43
N THR A 161 -4.19 17.54 -6.22
CA THR A 161 -4.35 18.93 -6.66
C THR A 161 -5.57 19.06 -7.58
N PRO A 162 -6.54 19.96 -7.28
CA PRO A 162 -7.66 20.18 -8.16
C PRO A 162 -7.20 20.77 -9.51
N ILE A 163 -7.61 20.15 -10.61
CA ILE A 163 -7.19 20.54 -11.97
C ILE A 163 -7.91 21.82 -12.47
N ASP A 164 -8.92 22.27 -11.79
CA ASP A 164 -9.63 23.53 -12.00
C ASP A 164 -9.10 24.69 -11.15
N HIS A 165 -8.12 24.41 -10.24
CA HIS A 165 -7.51 25.45 -9.43
C HIS A 165 -6.69 26.43 -10.27
N ILE A 166 -6.77 27.71 -9.92
CA ILE A 166 -6.11 28.81 -10.65
C ILE A 166 -4.61 28.58 -10.88
N GLY A 167 -3.91 28.02 -9.88
CA GLY A 167 -2.48 27.68 -9.97
C GLY A 167 -2.20 26.61 -11.01
N TYR A 168 -3.04 25.54 -11.03
CA TYR A 168 -2.94 24.50 -12.04
C TYR A 168 -3.20 25.05 -13.45
N MET A 169 -4.24 25.87 -13.62
CA MET A 169 -4.58 26.48 -14.92
C MET A 169 -3.49 27.42 -15.42
N ALA A 170 -2.87 28.19 -14.53
CA ALA A 170 -1.73 29.04 -14.86
C ALA A 170 -0.49 28.22 -15.29
N ALA A 171 -0.16 27.16 -14.56
CA ALA A 171 0.92 26.25 -14.91
C ALA A 171 0.67 25.56 -16.25
N LYS A 172 -0.55 25.08 -16.49
CA LYS A 172 -0.96 24.47 -17.78
C LYS A 172 -0.77 25.44 -18.94
N LYS A 173 -1.21 26.69 -18.77
CA LYS A 173 -1.03 27.73 -19.79
C LYS A 173 0.44 28.01 -20.08
N ALA A 174 1.25 28.19 -19.03
CA ALA A 174 2.70 28.41 -19.18
C ALA A 174 3.40 27.27 -19.92
N TYR A 175 3.02 26.00 -19.63
CA TYR A 175 3.53 24.84 -20.37
C TYR A 175 3.14 24.86 -21.84
N GLN A 176 1.88 25.19 -22.16
CA GLN A 176 1.42 25.28 -23.53
C GLN A 176 2.17 26.35 -24.33
N GLU A 177 2.36 27.54 -23.72
CA GLU A 177 3.07 28.65 -24.36
C GLU A 177 4.57 28.38 -24.53
N THR A 178 5.20 27.62 -23.61
CA THR A 178 6.63 27.36 -23.65
C THR A 178 7.01 26.19 -24.53
N PHE A 179 6.21 25.11 -24.52
CA PHE A 179 6.55 23.84 -25.15
C PHE A 179 5.63 23.47 -26.33
N ASP A 180 4.68 24.34 -26.68
CA ASP A 180 3.68 24.11 -27.73
C ASP A 180 2.95 22.75 -27.59
N CYS A 181 2.72 22.34 -26.33
CA CYS A 181 2.01 21.10 -26.02
C CYS A 181 1.09 21.26 -24.82
N THR A 182 -0.03 20.53 -24.83
CA THR A 182 -0.96 20.49 -23.69
C THR A 182 -0.50 19.45 -22.70
N PRO A 183 -0.15 19.82 -21.45
CA PRO A 183 0.21 18.84 -20.43
C PRO A 183 -0.99 17.99 -20.04
N ILE A 184 -0.75 16.69 -19.82
CA ILE A 184 -1.75 15.74 -19.35
C ILE A 184 -1.54 15.55 -17.85
N PRO A 185 -2.56 15.83 -17.00
CA PRO A 185 -2.43 15.64 -15.57
C PRO A 185 -2.31 14.15 -15.22
N GLN A 186 -1.40 13.83 -14.32
CA GLN A 186 -1.22 12.48 -13.81
C GLN A 186 -1.28 12.48 -12.30
N ARG A 187 -1.80 11.39 -11.74
CA ARG A 187 -1.70 11.08 -10.31
C ARG A 187 -0.44 10.25 -10.06
N SER A 188 0.09 10.31 -8.84
CA SER A 188 1.21 9.50 -8.40
C SER A 188 0.89 8.87 -7.05
N GLY A 189 1.28 7.61 -6.85
CA GLY A 189 1.19 6.93 -5.55
C GLY A 189 2.27 7.37 -4.55
N GLY A 190 3.26 8.15 -4.99
CA GLY A 190 4.26 8.75 -4.11
C GLY A 190 3.61 9.80 -3.20
N SER A 191 3.81 9.67 -1.87
CA SER A 191 3.23 10.62 -0.91
C SER A 191 4.25 11.68 -0.51
N ILE A 192 3.77 12.92 -0.48
CA ILE A 192 4.48 14.08 0.09
C ILE A 192 3.60 14.62 1.22
N PRO A 193 3.70 14.08 2.45
CA PRO A 193 2.76 14.38 3.54
C PRO A 193 2.63 15.87 3.88
N ILE A 194 3.71 16.63 3.67
CA ILE A 194 3.71 18.07 3.95
C ILE A 194 2.74 18.85 3.04
N VAL A 195 2.42 18.36 1.84
CA VAL A 195 1.47 19.03 0.94
C VAL A 195 0.07 19.01 1.52
N ALA A 196 -0.39 17.87 2.02
CA ALA A 196 -1.68 17.77 2.72
C ALA A 196 -1.70 18.63 3.98
N LEU A 197 -0.59 18.71 4.72
CA LEU A 197 -0.45 19.54 5.89
C LEU A 197 -0.53 21.03 5.53
N PHE A 198 0.09 21.48 4.46
CA PHE A 198 -0.03 22.88 3.99
C PHE A 198 -1.47 23.24 3.66
N GLU A 199 -2.22 22.34 3.00
CA GLU A 199 -3.63 22.60 2.76
C GLU A 199 -4.42 22.75 4.07
N GLN A 200 -4.18 21.88 5.04
CA GLN A 200 -4.88 21.88 6.32
C GLN A 200 -4.56 23.13 7.16
N GLU A 201 -3.28 23.47 7.28
CA GLU A 201 -2.81 24.55 8.17
C GLU A 201 -2.90 25.94 7.52
N LEU A 202 -2.50 26.04 6.26
CA LEU A 202 -2.43 27.33 5.56
C LEU A 202 -3.70 27.62 4.77
N LYS A 203 -4.65 26.68 4.67
CA LYS A 203 -5.85 26.78 3.83
C LYS A 203 -5.53 27.11 2.37
N SER A 204 -4.36 26.70 1.91
CA SER A 204 -3.85 26.95 0.57
C SER A 204 -3.82 25.65 -0.22
N LYS A 205 -4.39 25.66 -1.42
CA LYS A 205 -4.23 24.56 -2.37
C LYS A 205 -2.81 24.59 -2.93
N THR A 206 -2.19 23.40 -3.04
CA THR A 206 -0.80 23.25 -3.48
C THR A 206 -0.74 22.58 -4.83
#